data_f1ac96427d241df376815e8ed4de3787
#
_entry.id   f1ac96427d241df376815e8ed4de3787
#
_cell.length_a   1.000
_cell.length_b   1.000
_cell.length_c   1.000
_cell.angle_alpha   90.00
_cell.angle_beta   90.00
_cell.angle_gamma   90.00
#
_symmetry.space_group_name_H-M   'P 1'
#
loop_
_entity.id
_entity.type
_entity.pdbx_description
1 polymer ?
#
loop_
_entity_poly.entity_id
_entity_poly.type
_entity_poly.pdbx_seq_one_letter_code
_entity_poly.pdbx_strand_id
1 'polypeptide(L)'
;MVFKLCSITLLSIALINCNVGADLKGAEKMKTVDYVDLKRYMGDWYVIANIPTFIEKNATNAVESYKLSSDGIINTTFSFSKGSPEGEKKIYHPKGFVFNKETNAEWRMQFLWPFKMPFLIIELDEDYSYTVIGYPSKKYVWIMARDPQIEADRYNLILENLSEIGYDISLIQKVPQIWPK
;
A
#
# COMPACT_ATOMS: atom_id res chain seq x y z
N MET A 1 39.16 -14.13 62.18
CA MET A 1 38.90 -12.93 61.40
C MET A 1 38.99 -13.35 59.96
N VAL A 2 37.82 -13.67 59.35
CA VAL A 2 37.75 -14.29 58.03
C VAL A 2 37.12 -13.26 57.06
N PHE A 3 37.92 -12.75 56.13
CA PHE A 3 37.45 -11.86 55.09
C PHE A 3 36.70 -12.66 54.01
N LYS A 4 35.40 -12.41 53.83
CA LYS A 4 34.62 -12.89 52.67
C LYS A 4 34.85 -11.97 51.49
N LEU A 5 35.47 -12.49 50.43
CA LEU A 5 35.51 -11.86 49.14
C LEU A 5 34.10 -11.90 48.52
N CYS A 6 33.59 -10.74 48.19
CA CYS A 6 32.34 -10.58 47.43
C CYS A 6 32.69 -10.58 45.95
N SER A 7 32.32 -11.64 45.22
CA SER A 7 32.50 -11.74 43.76
C SER A 7 31.42 -10.91 43.07
N ILE A 8 31.83 -9.83 42.41
CA ILE A 8 30.94 -9.02 41.55
C ILE A 8 30.93 -9.66 40.19
N THR A 9 29.82 -10.32 39.85
CA THR A 9 29.55 -10.83 38.51
C THR A 9 29.08 -9.67 37.63
N LEU A 10 29.95 -9.25 36.71
CA LEU A 10 29.56 -8.33 35.63
C LEU A 10 28.61 -9.04 34.67
N LEU A 11 27.35 -8.62 34.66
CA LEU A 11 26.33 -9.02 33.67
C LEU A 11 26.55 -8.18 32.40
N SER A 12 27.21 -8.77 31.41
CA SER A 12 27.37 -8.17 30.11
C SER A 12 26.03 -8.16 29.36
N ILE A 13 25.40 -6.98 29.30
CA ILE A 13 24.23 -6.74 28.47
C ILE A 13 24.71 -6.69 27.01
N ALA A 14 24.46 -7.77 26.27
CA ALA A 14 24.60 -7.80 24.82
C ALA A 14 23.51 -6.92 24.21
N LEU A 15 23.87 -5.72 23.76
CA LEU A 15 23.04 -4.88 22.92
C LEU A 15 22.84 -5.58 21.58
N ILE A 16 21.71 -6.23 21.40
CA ILE A 16 21.28 -6.72 20.09
C ILE A 16 20.91 -5.46 19.27
N ASN A 17 21.88 -4.97 18.50
CA ASN A 17 21.60 -4.01 17.45
C ASN A 17 20.76 -4.69 16.38
N CYS A 18 19.43 -4.59 16.47
CA CYS A 18 18.54 -4.85 15.36
C CYS A 18 18.81 -3.80 14.28
N ASN A 19 19.70 -4.10 13.34
CA ASN A 19 19.89 -3.36 12.10
C ASN A 19 18.65 -3.54 11.21
N VAL A 20 17.58 -2.80 11.48
CA VAL A 20 16.39 -2.69 10.62
C VAL A 20 16.69 -1.86 9.34
N GLY A 21 17.93 -1.37 9.21
CA GLY A 21 18.36 -0.55 8.09
C GLY A 21 19.10 -1.27 6.97
N ALA A 22 19.30 -2.59 7.03
CA ALA A 22 20.21 -3.30 6.11
C ALA A 22 19.58 -3.71 4.76
N ASP A 23 18.25 -3.71 4.61
CA ASP A 23 17.59 -4.22 3.40
C ASP A 23 17.36 -3.16 2.30
N LEU A 24 17.77 -1.92 2.49
CA LEU A 24 17.54 -0.85 1.49
C LEU A 24 18.79 -0.41 0.71
N LYS A 25 19.95 -1.02 0.95
CA LYS A 25 21.17 -0.74 0.19
C LYS A 25 21.31 -1.72 -0.98
N GLY A 26 20.70 -1.38 -2.12
CA GLY A 26 20.93 -2.09 -3.38
C GLY A 26 19.68 -2.45 -4.20
N ALA A 27 18.48 -2.32 -3.66
CA ALA A 27 17.27 -2.44 -4.47
C ALA A 27 17.09 -1.18 -5.30
N GLU A 28 17.05 -1.33 -6.62
CA GLU A 28 16.71 -0.23 -7.53
C GLU A 28 15.41 0.42 -7.05
N LYS A 29 15.45 1.75 -6.87
CA LYS A 29 14.28 2.49 -6.36
C LYS A 29 13.13 2.31 -7.36
N MET A 30 12.01 1.76 -6.92
CA MET A 30 10.82 1.58 -7.75
C MET A 30 10.44 2.92 -8.39
N LYS A 31 10.37 2.95 -9.72
CA LYS A 31 10.01 4.14 -10.48
C LYS A 31 8.53 4.44 -10.25
N THR A 32 8.21 5.71 -9.99
CA THR A 32 6.84 6.23 -9.95
C THR A 32 6.52 6.94 -11.27
N VAL A 33 5.25 7.27 -11.48
CA VAL A 33 4.85 8.21 -12.56
C VAL A 33 5.51 9.58 -12.34
N ASP A 34 5.65 10.33 -13.44
CA ASP A 34 6.36 11.61 -13.43
C ASP A 34 5.63 12.67 -12.60
N TYR A 35 4.30 12.68 -12.64
CA TYR A 35 3.49 13.65 -11.89
C TYR A 35 2.07 13.14 -11.62
N VAL A 36 1.49 13.56 -10.48
CA VAL A 36 0.11 13.32 -10.10
C VAL A 36 -0.57 14.63 -9.73
N ASP A 37 -1.62 15.00 -10.47
CA ASP A 37 -2.56 16.04 -10.04
C ASP A 37 -3.42 15.48 -8.88
N LEU A 38 -3.13 15.94 -7.67
CA LEU A 38 -3.83 15.47 -6.48
C LEU A 38 -5.33 15.73 -6.54
N LYS A 39 -5.79 16.82 -7.17
CA LYS A 39 -7.24 17.12 -7.26
C LYS A 39 -7.95 16.12 -8.16
N ARG A 40 -7.35 15.77 -9.30
CA ARG A 40 -7.88 14.75 -10.21
C ARG A 40 -7.83 13.35 -9.60
N TYR A 41 -6.83 13.09 -8.74
CA TYR A 41 -6.65 11.79 -8.11
C TYR A 41 -7.66 11.53 -6.99
N MET A 42 -8.24 12.56 -6.37
CA MET A 42 -9.24 12.40 -5.30
C MET A 42 -10.52 11.70 -5.79
N GLY A 43 -11.34 11.27 -4.84
CA GLY A 43 -12.57 10.51 -5.08
C GLY A 43 -12.36 9.01 -4.93
N ASP A 44 -13.27 8.23 -5.50
CA ASP A 44 -13.35 6.78 -5.30
C ASP A 44 -12.51 6.02 -6.33
N TRP A 45 -11.87 4.96 -5.86
CA TRP A 45 -11.12 3.99 -6.63
C TRP A 45 -11.54 2.59 -6.22
N TYR A 46 -12.09 1.82 -7.17
CA TYR A 46 -12.39 0.41 -6.96
C TYR A 46 -11.12 -0.42 -7.04
N VAL A 47 -10.87 -1.26 -6.04
CA VAL A 47 -9.74 -2.19 -6.07
C VAL A 47 -10.11 -3.37 -6.97
N ILE A 48 -9.53 -3.43 -8.16
CA ILE A 48 -9.81 -4.46 -9.17
C ILE A 48 -9.05 -5.76 -8.88
N ALA A 49 -7.78 -5.61 -8.46
CA ALA A 49 -6.93 -6.73 -8.08
C ALA A 49 -5.82 -6.26 -7.14
N ASN A 50 -5.29 -7.15 -6.33
CA ASN A 50 -4.17 -6.85 -5.44
C ASN A 50 -3.34 -8.09 -5.11
N ILE A 51 -2.12 -7.88 -4.60
CA ILE A 51 -1.48 -8.83 -3.70
C ILE A 51 -1.90 -8.39 -2.29
N PRO A 52 -2.84 -9.12 -1.64
CA PRO A 52 -3.53 -8.63 -0.47
C PRO A 52 -2.64 -8.58 0.77
N THR A 53 -2.82 -7.55 1.59
CA THR A 53 -2.34 -7.56 2.97
C THR A 53 -3.19 -8.53 3.82
N PHE A 54 -2.76 -8.77 5.07
CA PHE A 54 -3.54 -9.65 5.98
C PHE A 54 -4.95 -9.10 6.29
N ILE A 55 -5.16 -7.79 6.17
CA ILE A 55 -6.45 -7.13 6.39
C ILE A 55 -7.42 -7.43 5.24
N GLU A 56 -6.90 -7.49 4.00
CA GLU A 56 -7.67 -7.55 2.76
C GLU A 56 -7.97 -8.96 2.28
N LYS A 57 -7.53 -9.98 3.00
CA LYS A 57 -7.82 -11.38 2.61
C LYS A 57 -9.31 -11.61 2.47
N ASN A 58 -9.71 -12.12 1.29
CA ASN A 58 -11.11 -12.37 0.91
C ASN A 58 -11.98 -11.09 0.89
N ALA A 59 -11.39 -9.94 0.58
CA ALA A 59 -12.15 -8.71 0.36
C ALA A 59 -12.98 -8.81 -0.92
N THR A 60 -14.20 -8.28 -0.89
CA THR A 60 -15.08 -8.03 -2.03
C THR A 60 -15.58 -6.61 -1.96
N ASN A 61 -15.95 -6.01 -3.09
CA ASN A 61 -16.46 -4.64 -3.18
C ASN A 61 -15.51 -3.63 -2.47
N ALA A 62 -14.19 -3.84 -2.63
CA ALA A 62 -13.20 -2.97 -2.00
C ALA A 62 -13.08 -1.64 -2.75
N VAL A 63 -13.16 -0.54 -1.99
CA VAL A 63 -13.07 0.83 -2.50
C VAL A 63 -12.16 1.65 -1.58
N GLU A 64 -11.27 2.41 -2.20
CA GLU A 64 -10.50 3.46 -1.55
C GLU A 64 -11.00 4.83 -1.98
N SER A 65 -11.49 5.63 -1.04
CA SER A 65 -11.96 7.00 -1.28
C SER A 65 -10.96 7.98 -0.70
N TYR A 66 -10.43 8.88 -1.53
CA TYR A 66 -9.44 9.88 -1.14
C TYR A 66 -10.02 11.28 -1.11
N LYS A 67 -9.69 12.06 -0.08
CA LYS A 67 -10.09 13.46 0.05
C LYS A 67 -8.91 14.29 0.56
N LEU A 68 -8.45 15.22 -0.26
CA LEU A 68 -7.41 16.18 0.14
C LEU A 68 -8.00 17.24 1.07
N SER A 69 -7.41 17.38 2.25
CA SER A 69 -7.77 18.43 3.22
C SER A 69 -6.93 19.70 3.02
N SER A 70 -7.35 20.79 3.63
CA SER A 70 -6.68 22.10 3.51
C SER A 70 -5.26 22.13 4.09
N ASP A 71 -4.94 21.22 5.01
CA ASP A 71 -3.60 21.04 5.60
C ASP A 71 -2.70 20.10 4.78
N GLY A 72 -3.17 19.64 3.60
CA GLY A 72 -2.43 18.77 2.70
C GLY A 72 -2.42 17.28 3.06
N ILE A 73 -3.22 16.88 4.06
CA ILE A 73 -3.40 15.47 4.41
C ILE A 73 -4.45 14.86 3.45
N ILE A 74 -4.18 13.65 2.98
CA ILE A 74 -5.13 12.86 2.20
C ILE A 74 -5.90 11.97 3.16
N ASN A 75 -7.12 12.39 3.50
CA ASN A 75 -8.03 11.58 4.29
C ASN A 75 -8.56 10.46 3.42
N THR A 76 -8.33 9.23 3.85
CA THR A 76 -8.73 8.03 3.09
C THR A 76 -9.84 7.31 3.84
N THR A 77 -10.80 6.79 3.08
CA THR A 77 -11.75 5.78 3.56
C THR A 77 -11.54 4.52 2.74
N PHE A 78 -11.01 3.48 3.35
CA PHE A 78 -10.89 2.16 2.75
C PHE A 78 -12.01 1.28 3.27
N SER A 79 -12.87 0.78 2.38
CA SER A 79 -14.00 -0.06 2.74
C SER A 79 -14.10 -1.30 1.85
N PHE A 80 -14.53 -2.42 2.43
CA PHE A 80 -14.80 -3.67 1.70
C PHE A 80 -15.77 -4.55 2.49
N SER A 81 -16.37 -5.53 1.82
CA SER A 81 -17.11 -6.62 2.45
C SER A 81 -16.20 -7.85 2.60
N LYS A 82 -16.27 -8.57 3.72
CA LYS A 82 -15.42 -9.71 4.00
C LYS A 82 -16.05 -11.02 3.55
N GLY A 83 -15.40 -11.73 2.65
CA GLY A 83 -15.78 -13.10 2.22
C GLY A 83 -16.83 -13.12 1.11
N SER A 84 -17.84 -12.27 1.15
CA SER A 84 -18.84 -12.12 0.10
C SER A 84 -19.33 -10.68 -0.01
N PRO A 85 -20.03 -10.28 -1.08
CA PRO A 85 -20.59 -8.93 -1.21
C PRO A 85 -21.54 -8.54 -0.07
N GLU A 86 -22.26 -9.52 0.51
CA GLU A 86 -23.16 -9.36 1.65
C GLU A 86 -22.47 -9.57 3.00
N GLY A 87 -21.16 -9.88 2.97
CA GLY A 87 -20.36 -10.12 4.15
C GLY A 87 -20.20 -8.90 5.04
N GLU A 88 -19.57 -9.08 6.19
CA GLU A 88 -19.35 -8.00 7.15
C GLU A 88 -18.58 -6.84 6.51
N LYS A 89 -19.16 -5.66 6.52
CA LYS A 89 -18.50 -4.45 6.01
C LYS A 89 -17.39 -3.99 6.96
N LYS A 90 -16.18 -3.88 6.43
CA LYS A 90 -15.02 -3.33 7.12
C LYS A 90 -14.74 -1.92 6.57
N ILE A 91 -14.46 -0.99 7.48
CA ILE A 91 -14.12 0.39 7.12
C ILE A 91 -12.91 0.83 7.94
N TYR A 92 -11.93 1.40 7.25
CA TYR A 92 -10.71 1.96 7.82
C TYR A 92 -10.55 3.40 7.37
N HIS A 93 -9.89 4.22 8.20
CA HIS A 93 -9.65 5.64 7.90
C HIS A 93 -8.16 5.99 7.99
N PRO A 94 -7.32 5.43 7.10
CA PRO A 94 -5.92 5.80 7.08
C PRO A 94 -5.73 7.26 6.61
N LYS A 95 -4.54 7.81 6.92
CA LYS A 95 -4.13 9.13 6.46
C LYS A 95 -2.98 8.99 5.49
N GLY A 96 -3.08 9.65 4.35
CA GLY A 96 -2.02 9.77 3.36
C GLY A 96 -1.26 11.09 3.52
N PHE A 97 0.06 11.01 3.43
CA PHE A 97 0.97 12.16 3.46
C PHE A 97 1.79 12.15 2.19
N VAL A 98 1.69 13.17 1.36
CA VAL A 98 2.53 13.32 0.17
C VAL A 98 3.97 13.47 0.63
N PHE A 99 4.81 12.50 0.27
CA PHE A 99 6.22 12.47 0.64
C PHE A 99 7.08 13.19 -0.40
N ASN A 100 6.89 12.87 -1.68
CA ASN A 100 7.53 13.60 -2.77
C ASN A 100 6.56 14.66 -3.32
N LYS A 101 6.82 15.93 -2.99
CA LYS A 101 5.97 17.07 -3.38
C LYS A 101 6.25 17.59 -4.80
N GLU A 102 7.31 17.13 -5.45
CA GLU A 102 7.63 17.51 -6.83
C GLU A 102 6.76 16.72 -7.81
N THR A 103 6.64 15.40 -7.57
CA THR A 103 5.86 14.51 -8.43
C THR A 103 4.47 14.22 -7.90
N ASN A 104 4.24 14.37 -6.59
CA ASN A 104 3.06 13.91 -5.85
C ASN A 104 2.77 12.40 -5.98
N ALA A 105 3.71 11.61 -6.51
CA ALA A 105 3.51 10.19 -6.83
C ALA A 105 3.97 9.24 -5.70
N GLU A 106 4.61 9.77 -4.68
CA GLU A 106 5.07 9.00 -3.52
C GLU A 106 4.42 9.52 -2.25
N TRP A 107 3.60 8.67 -1.60
CA TRP A 107 2.94 9.00 -0.34
C TRP A 107 3.43 8.09 0.78
N ARG A 108 3.02 8.43 2.01
CA ARG A 108 3.14 7.60 3.21
C ARG A 108 1.74 7.40 3.79
N MET A 109 1.24 6.17 3.73
CA MET A 109 -0.08 5.81 4.28
C MET A 109 0.06 5.36 5.73
N GLN A 110 -0.75 5.92 6.62
CA GLN A 110 -0.78 5.62 8.04
C GLN A 110 -2.11 4.99 8.44
N PHE A 111 -2.11 3.67 8.58
CA PHE A 111 -3.25 2.90 9.10
C PHE A 111 -3.28 2.89 10.64
N LEU A 112 -2.09 2.82 11.25
CA LEU A 112 -1.91 2.79 12.70
C LEU A 112 -0.74 3.70 13.09
N TRP A 113 -0.99 4.66 13.97
CA TRP A 113 0.07 5.49 14.52
C TRP A 113 1.07 4.66 15.35
N PRO A 114 2.41 4.89 15.25
CA PRO A 114 3.09 5.91 14.42
C PRO A 114 3.54 5.40 13.04
N PHE A 115 3.14 4.21 12.63
CA PHE A 115 3.67 3.53 11.45
C PHE A 115 3.13 4.12 10.15
N LYS A 116 4.04 4.42 9.23
CA LYS A 116 3.72 4.93 7.88
C LYS A 116 4.33 4.00 6.84
N MET A 117 3.52 3.53 5.91
CA MET A 117 3.91 2.61 4.84
C MET A 117 4.05 3.35 3.52
N PRO A 118 5.04 2.99 2.68
CA PRO A 118 5.13 3.51 1.32
C PRO A 118 3.87 3.22 0.50
N PHE A 119 3.48 4.20 -0.31
CA PHE A 119 2.41 4.12 -1.29
C PHE A 119 2.93 4.81 -2.54
N LEU A 120 3.28 4.03 -3.55
CA LEU A 120 3.96 4.50 -4.75
C LEU A 120 3.01 4.39 -5.93
N ILE A 121 2.64 5.50 -6.54
CA ILE A 121 1.84 5.50 -7.77
C ILE A 121 2.81 5.19 -8.90
N ILE A 122 2.82 3.94 -9.37
CA ILE A 122 3.77 3.42 -10.36
C ILE A 122 3.20 3.43 -11.77
N GLU A 123 1.87 3.43 -11.90
CA GLU A 123 1.16 3.59 -13.15
C GLU A 123 -0.10 4.42 -12.92
N LEU A 124 -0.41 5.31 -13.85
CA LEU A 124 -1.60 6.17 -13.82
C LEU A 124 -1.96 6.53 -15.25
N ASP A 125 -3.20 6.26 -15.62
CA ASP A 125 -3.76 6.60 -16.91
C ASP A 125 -3.88 8.13 -17.08
N GLU A 126 -3.71 8.63 -18.29
CA GLU A 126 -3.77 10.07 -18.58
C GLU A 126 -5.12 10.69 -18.21
N ASP A 127 -6.20 9.92 -18.36
CA ASP A 127 -7.55 10.32 -18.00
C ASP A 127 -7.90 10.02 -16.53
N TYR A 128 -6.94 9.42 -15.77
CA TYR A 128 -7.16 8.98 -14.39
C TYR A 128 -8.24 7.91 -14.27
N SER A 129 -8.40 7.08 -15.29
CA SER A 129 -9.38 5.99 -15.29
C SER A 129 -8.93 4.77 -14.50
N TYR A 130 -7.61 4.50 -14.45
CA TYR A 130 -7.01 3.46 -13.61
C TYR A 130 -5.66 3.93 -13.04
N THR A 131 -5.22 3.25 -12.01
CA THR A 131 -3.92 3.46 -11.35
C THR A 131 -3.38 2.16 -10.78
N VAL A 132 -2.05 2.07 -10.68
CA VAL A 132 -1.38 0.95 -10.01
C VAL A 132 -0.51 1.48 -8.88
N ILE A 133 -0.72 0.93 -7.70
CA ILE A 133 0.02 1.28 -6.50
C ILE A 133 1.01 0.19 -6.18
N GLY A 134 2.28 0.54 -6.18
CA GLY A 134 3.38 -0.35 -5.85
C GLY A 134 3.87 -0.19 -4.41
N TYR A 135 4.57 -1.23 -3.96
CA TYR A 135 5.28 -1.25 -2.69
C TYR A 135 6.75 -1.64 -2.92
N PRO A 136 7.75 -0.96 -2.31
CA PRO A 136 9.18 -1.12 -2.65
C PRO A 136 9.69 -2.56 -2.63
N SER A 137 9.22 -3.40 -1.71
CA SER A 137 9.63 -4.81 -1.64
C SER A 137 8.82 -5.73 -2.56
N LYS A 138 7.90 -5.18 -3.37
CA LYS A 138 7.01 -5.91 -4.30
C LYS A 138 6.10 -6.95 -3.62
N LYS A 139 6.00 -6.93 -2.30
CA LYS A 139 5.12 -7.82 -1.51
C LYS A 139 3.65 -7.47 -1.62
N TYR A 140 3.34 -6.23 -2.01
CA TYR A 140 2.00 -5.70 -2.15
C TYR A 140 1.89 -4.88 -3.42
N VAL A 141 0.74 -4.95 -4.05
CA VAL A 141 0.35 -4.13 -5.20
C VAL A 141 -1.16 -3.98 -5.19
N TRP A 142 -1.66 -2.85 -5.67
CA TRP A 142 -3.08 -2.61 -5.89
C TRP A 142 -3.29 -2.08 -7.30
N ILE A 143 -4.16 -2.75 -8.06
CA ILE A 143 -4.67 -2.29 -9.35
C ILE A 143 -6.05 -1.72 -9.07
N MET A 144 -6.23 -0.44 -9.32
CA MET A 144 -7.47 0.27 -9.01
C MET A 144 -7.99 0.99 -10.25
N ALA A 145 -9.32 1.14 -10.34
CA ALA A 145 -9.97 1.86 -11.42
C ALA A 145 -11.11 2.74 -10.91
N ARG A 146 -11.53 3.72 -11.73
CA ARG A 146 -12.71 4.55 -11.44
C ARG A 146 -14.02 3.79 -11.60
N ASP A 147 -14.02 2.78 -12.43
CA ASP A 147 -15.15 1.88 -12.61
C ASP A 147 -14.90 0.55 -11.89
N PRO A 148 -15.96 -0.16 -11.44
CA PRO A 148 -15.82 -1.46 -10.79
C PRO A 148 -15.34 -2.57 -11.73
N GLN A 149 -15.13 -2.26 -12.99
CA GLN A 149 -14.61 -3.15 -14.03
C GLN A 149 -13.51 -2.46 -14.82
N ILE A 150 -12.58 -3.25 -15.32
CA ILE A 150 -11.52 -2.81 -16.22
C ILE A 150 -11.51 -3.72 -17.46
N GLU A 151 -11.24 -3.16 -18.62
CA GLU A 151 -11.14 -3.92 -19.88
C GLU A 151 -10.04 -5.00 -19.78
N ALA A 152 -10.32 -6.19 -20.35
CA ALA A 152 -9.43 -7.34 -20.21
C ALA A 152 -8.03 -7.08 -20.79
N ASP A 153 -7.94 -6.42 -21.93
CA ASP A 153 -6.67 -6.09 -22.57
C ASP A 153 -5.85 -5.11 -21.71
N ARG A 154 -6.52 -4.12 -21.11
CA ARG A 154 -5.88 -3.20 -20.17
C ARG A 154 -5.34 -3.93 -18.93
N TYR A 155 -6.16 -4.80 -18.36
CA TYR A 155 -5.75 -5.60 -17.20
C TYR A 155 -4.52 -6.48 -17.51
N ASN A 156 -4.52 -7.14 -18.67
CA ASN A 156 -3.40 -7.97 -19.10
C ASN A 156 -2.10 -7.15 -19.29
N LEU A 157 -2.21 -5.97 -19.92
CA LEU A 157 -1.07 -5.07 -20.08
C LEU A 157 -0.49 -4.62 -18.72
N ILE A 158 -1.35 -4.32 -17.75
CA ILE A 158 -0.89 -3.99 -16.38
C ILE A 158 -0.15 -5.17 -15.75
N LEU A 159 -0.62 -6.41 -15.94
CA LEU A 159 0.08 -7.59 -15.43
C LEU A 159 1.43 -7.80 -16.11
N GLU A 160 1.55 -7.57 -17.41
CA GLU A 160 2.81 -7.61 -18.15
C GLU A 160 3.80 -6.58 -17.58
N ASN A 161 3.39 -5.32 -17.45
CA ASN A 161 4.22 -4.25 -16.86
C ASN A 161 4.67 -4.60 -15.44
N LEU A 162 3.78 -5.14 -14.61
CA LEU A 162 4.12 -5.57 -13.25
C LEU A 162 5.15 -6.70 -13.24
N SER A 163 5.01 -7.67 -14.17
CA SER A 163 5.97 -8.77 -14.33
C SER A 163 7.36 -8.24 -14.74
N GLU A 164 7.41 -7.29 -15.68
CA GLU A 164 8.67 -6.69 -16.15
C GLU A 164 9.43 -5.97 -15.03
N ILE A 165 8.73 -5.30 -14.14
CA ILE A 165 9.35 -4.66 -12.96
C ILE A 165 9.57 -5.62 -11.79
N GLY A 166 9.28 -6.93 -11.99
CA GLY A 166 9.64 -8.03 -11.09
C GLY A 166 8.64 -8.34 -9.98
N TYR A 167 7.36 -8.04 -10.17
CA TYR A 167 6.31 -8.62 -9.32
C TYR A 167 6.04 -10.09 -9.69
N ASP A 168 5.77 -10.91 -8.69
CA ASP A 168 5.18 -12.24 -8.92
C ASP A 168 3.69 -12.09 -9.19
N ILE A 169 3.33 -12.04 -10.48
CA ILE A 169 1.93 -11.84 -10.91
C ILE A 169 1.02 -13.02 -10.53
N SER A 170 1.57 -14.19 -10.22
CA SER A 170 0.78 -15.35 -9.75
C SER A 170 0.14 -15.12 -8.38
N LEU A 171 0.65 -14.16 -7.61
CA LEU A 171 0.14 -13.77 -6.30
C LEU A 171 -0.99 -12.73 -6.40
N ILE A 172 -1.18 -12.12 -7.58
CA ILE A 172 -2.21 -11.09 -7.78
C ILE A 172 -3.59 -11.77 -7.85
N GLN A 173 -4.49 -11.34 -6.99
CA GLN A 173 -5.84 -11.86 -6.87
C GLN A 173 -6.84 -10.80 -7.31
N LYS A 174 -7.82 -11.18 -8.15
CA LYS A 174 -8.94 -10.29 -8.47
C LYS A 174 -9.80 -10.08 -7.23
N VAL A 175 -10.19 -8.84 -7.01
CA VAL A 175 -11.15 -8.44 -5.97
C VAL A 175 -12.53 -8.36 -6.62
N PRO A 176 -13.48 -9.26 -6.29
CA PRO A 176 -14.81 -9.24 -6.87
C PRO A 176 -15.52 -7.92 -6.60
N GLN A 177 -16.00 -7.28 -7.66
CA GLN A 177 -16.80 -6.06 -7.62
C GLN A 177 -18.22 -6.41 -8.04
N ILE A 178 -19.09 -6.64 -7.06
CA ILE A 178 -20.48 -7.09 -7.25
C ILE A 178 -21.39 -6.09 -6.54
N TRP A 179 -21.93 -5.16 -7.30
CA TRP A 179 -22.76 -4.07 -6.79
C TRP A 179 -24.23 -4.31 -7.15
N PRO A 180 -25.20 -3.97 -6.26
CA PRO A 180 -26.62 -3.98 -6.61
C PRO A 180 -26.88 -3.11 -7.84
N LYS A 181 -27.75 -3.61 -8.71
CA LYS A 181 -28.24 -2.84 -9.86
C LYS A 181 -29.22 -1.76 -9.42
#